data_e0fe18b6b7d92c933a67f6ff0b950f8a
#
_entry.id   e0fe18b6b7d92c933a67f6ff0b950f8a
#
_cell.length_a   1.000
_cell.length_b   1.000
_cell.length_c   1.000
_cell.angle_alpha   90.00
_cell.angle_beta   90.00
_cell.angle_gamma   90.00
#
_symmetry.space_group_name_H-M   'P 1'
#
loop_
_entity.id
_entity.type
_entity.pdbx_description
1 polymer ?
#
loop_
_entity_poly.entity_id
_entity_poly.type
_entity_poly.pdbx_seq_one_letter_code
_entity_poly.pdbx_strand_id
1 'polypeptide(L)'
;MRSTETINKIIQGDCGEVLQSVPDNSIDLIVTSPPYADRRNGTYGGIHPDRYVEWFLPKSSEFLRVLKPTGTFVLNIKERVANGERHTFVLELILALRQQGWLWTE
;
A
#
# COMPACT_ATOMS: atom_id res chain seq x y z
N MET A 1 -10.16 -21.89 9.05
CA MET A 1 -10.63 -22.63 7.86
C MET A 1 -9.95 -22.11 6.62
N ARG A 2 -9.59 -22.96 5.75
CA ARG A 2 -8.91 -22.58 4.55
C ARG A 2 -9.83 -22.75 3.35
N SER A 3 -9.88 -21.74 2.51
CA SER A 3 -10.70 -21.79 1.30
C SER A 3 -9.80 -22.03 0.09
N THR A 4 -10.13 -23.02 -0.71
CA THR A 4 -9.40 -23.27 -1.95
C THR A 4 -9.64 -22.17 -2.97
N GLU A 5 -10.68 -21.37 -2.77
CA GLU A 5 -11.00 -20.28 -3.69
C GLU A 5 -10.00 -19.15 -3.67
N THR A 6 -9.21 -19.03 -2.59
CA THR A 6 -8.22 -17.97 -2.46
C THR A 6 -6.80 -18.46 -2.70
N ILE A 7 -6.61 -19.74 -3.07
CA ILE A 7 -5.28 -20.29 -3.33
C ILE A 7 -4.94 -20.16 -4.80
N ASN A 8 -3.80 -19.55 -5.10
CA ASN A 8 -3.31 -19.40 -6.48
C ASN A 8 -4.35 -18.77 -7.39
N LYS A 9 -4.89 -17.64 -6.96
CA LYS A 9 -6.00 -17.00 -7.67
C LYS A 9 -5.65 -15.56 -7.98
N ILE A 10 -6.08 -15.11 -9.16
CA ILE A 10 -5.97 -13.70 -9.55
C ILE A 10 -7.36 -13.10 -9.45
N ILE A 11 -7.47 -12.04 -8.66
CA ILE A 11 -8.74 -11.37 -8.43
C ILE A 11 -8.64 -9.96 -8.96
N GLN A 12 -9.53 -9.59 -9.89
CA GLN A 12 -9.58 -8.24 -10.41
C GLN A 12 -10.41 -7.35 -9.50
N GLY A 13 -9.90 -6.14 -9.24
CA GLY A 13 -10.64 -5.18 -8.43
C GLY A 13 -9.72 -4.24 -7.70
N ASP A 14 -10.31 -3.25 -7.04
CA ASP A 14 -9.58 -2.36 -6.15
C ASP A 14 -9.15 -3.16 -4.92
N CYS A 15 -7.85 -3.12 -4.58
CA CYS A 15 -7.34 -3.94 -3.49
C CYS A 15 -8.01 -3.62 -2.16
N GLY A 16 -8.35 -2.36 -1.91
CA GLY A 16 -9.03 -1.99 -0.67
C GLY A 16 -10.40 -2.65 -0.53
N GLU A 17 -11.08 -2.82 -1.66
CA GLU A 17 -12.39 -3.48 -1.67
C GLU A 17 -12.26 -4.99 -1.62
N VAL A 18 -11.33 -5.54 -2.42
CA VAL A 18 -11.12 -6.99 -2.45
C VAL A 18 -10.67 -7.51 -1.09
N LEU A 19 -9.80 -6.77 -0.41
CA LEU A 19 -9.29 -7.20 0.88
C LEU A 19 -10.37 -7.27 1.96
N GLN A 20 -11.47 -6.56 1.79
CA GLN A 20 -12.55 -6.62 2.77
C GLN A 20 -13.11 -8.04 2.96
N SER A 21 -12.98 -8.88 1.94
CA SER A 21 -13.41 -10.28 2.03
C SER A 21 -12.34 -11.21 2.55
N VAL A 22 -11.14 -10.71 2.83
CA VAL A 22 -10.02 -11.51 3.33
C VAL A 22 -10.03 -11.47 4.87
N PRO A 23 -9.94 -12.61 5.53
CA PRO A 23 -9.98 -12.63 7.01
C PRO A 23 -8.78 -11.93 7.64
N ASP A 24 -8.96 -11.47 8.87
CA ASP A 24 -7.87 -10.94 9.68
C ASP A 24 -6.77 -11.97 9.84
N ASN A 25 -5.52 -11.51 9.89
CA ASN A 25 -4.37 -12.35 10.25
C ASN A 25 -4.29 -13.64 9.42
N SER A 26 -4.52 -13.52 8.11
CA SER A 26 -4.53 -14.69 7.23
C SER A 26 -3.45 -14.68 6.15
N ILE A 27 -2.77 -13.56 5.97
CA ILE A 27 -1.81 -13.38 4.88
C ILE A 27 -0.39 -13.33 5.44
N ASP A 28 0.53 -14.01 4.76
CA ASP A 28 1.93 -14.06 5.21
C ASP A 28 2.78 -12.96 4.60
N LEU A 29 2.45 -12.52 3.38
CA LEU A 29 3.29 -11.58 2.65
C LEU A 29 2.44 -10.72 1.73
N ILE A 30 2.68 -9.43 1.77
CA ILE A 30 2.12 -8.49 0.80
C ILE A 30 3.28 -7.79 0.09
N VAL A 31 3.28 -7.82 -1.24
CA VAL A 31 4.24 -7.07 -2.05
C VAL A 31 3.42 -6.21 -2.99
N THR A 32 3.68 -4.92 -3.00
CA THR A 32 2.94 -4.03 -3.88
C THR A 32 3.80 -2.90 -4.41
N SER A 33 3.49 -2.49 -5.64
CA SER A 33 4.03 -1.29 -6.26
C SER A 33 2.84 -0.41 -6.59
N PRO A 34 2.40 0.44 -5.67
CA PRO A 34 1.22 1.27 -5.94
C PRO A 34 1.52 2.30 -7.03
N PRO A 35 0.50 2.94 -7.59
CA PRO A 35 0.74 4.00 -8.57
C PRO A 35 1.72 5.02 -8.02
N TYR A 36 2.64 5.44 -8.85
CA TYR A 36 3.62 6.46 -8.45
C TYR A 36 2.92 7.81 -8.35
N ALA A 37 3.55 8.73 -7.62
CA ALA A 37 3.03 10.08 -7.54
C ALA A 37 2.85 10.66 -8.93
N ASP A 38 1.76 11.36 -9.13
CA ASP A 38 1.33 11.81 -10.43
C ASP A 38 2.36 12.72 -11.08
N ARG A 39 2.79 12.38 -12.28
CA ARG A 39 3.73 13.16 -13.07
C ARG A 39 3.07 13.76 -14.30
N ARG A 40 1.88 13.27 -14.66
CA ARG A 40 1.15 13.71 -15.84
C ARG A 40 -0.30 13.64 -15.51
N ASN A 41 -0.92 14.77 -15.44
CA ASN A 41 -2.34 14.84 -15.14
C ASN A 41 -3.14 13.99 -16.10
N GLY A 42 -4.06 13.23 -15.56
CA GLY A 42 -5.01 12.45 -16.33
C GLY A 42 -4.50 11.15 -16.89
N THR A 43 -3.27 10.74 -16.55
CA THR A 43 -2.77 9.46 -17.00
C THR A 43 -2.83 8.46 -15.87
N TYR A 44 -3.35 7.33 -16.12
CA TYR A 44 -3.41 6.18 -15.28
C TYR A 44 -3.82 6.38 -13.83
N GLY A 45 -4.54 7.42 -13.51
CA GLY A 45 -4.98 7.64 -12.16
C GLY A 45 -3.86 7.85 -11.15
N GLY A 46 -2.78 8.51 -11.56
CA GLY A 46 -1.71 8.87 -10.64
C GLY A 46 -2.22 9.72 -9.49
N ILE A 47 -1.52 9.67 -8.37
CA ILE A 47 -1.92 10.36 -7.15
C ILE A 47 -1.00 11.54 -6.92
N HIS A 48 -1.57 12.72 -6.70
CA HIS A 48 -0.76 13.91 -6.43
C HIS A 48 0.07 13.68 -5.17
N PRO A 49 1.36 14.07 -5.17
CA PRO A 49 2.22 13.80 -4.01
C PRO A 49 1.68 14.35 -2.69
N ASP A 50 1.01 15.51 -2.74
CA ASP A 50 0.47 16.13 -1.52
C ASP A 50 -0.67 15.33 -0.92
N ARG A 51 -1.27 14.43 -1.69
CA ARG A 51 -2.38 13.62 -1.23
C ARG A 51 -2.03 12.15 -1.09
N TYR A 52 -0.78 11.81 -1.34
CA TYR A 52 -0.39 10.42 -1.42
C TYR A 52 -0.57 9.69 -0.09
N VAL A 53 -0.16 10.32 1.00
CA VAL A 53 -0.26 9.71 2.33
C VAL A 53 -1.72 9.43 2.68
N GLU A 54 -2.59 10.43 2.54
CA GLU A 54 -3.99 10.23 2.90
C GLU A 54 -4.69 9.23 1.97
N TRP A 55 -4.24 9.11 0.72
CA TRP A 55 -4.78 8.13 -0.19
C TRP A 55 -4.36 6.71 0.19
N PHE A 56 -3.12 6.55 0.64
CA PHE A 56 -2.54 5.23 0.89
C PHE A 56 -2.94 4.65 2.25
N LEU A 57 -3.09 5.48 3.27
CA LEU A 57 -3.31 4.99 4.63
C LEU A 57 -4.53 4.08 4.80
N PRO A 58 -5.68 4.34 4.18
CA PRO A 58 -6.79 3.38 4.28
C PRO A 58 -6.45 2.01 3.71
N LYS A 59 -5.65 1.97 2.64
CA LYS A 59 -5.24 0.70 2.04
C LYS A 59 -4.28 -0.03 2.96
N SER A 60 -3.30 0.66 3.52
CA SER A 60 -2.34 0.04 4.42
C SER A 60 -2.99 -0.42 5.72
N SER A 61 -4.07 0.22 6.14
CA SER A 61 -4.84 -0.25 7.29
C SER A 61 -5.40 -1.65 7.03
N GLU A 62 -5.92 -1.88 5.82
CA GLU A 62 -6.41 -3.21 5.43
C GLU A 62 -5.25 -4.20 5.31
N PHE A 63 -4.10 -3.76 4.80
CA PHE A 63 -2.92 -4.63 4.75
C PHE A 63 -2.54 -5.09 6.16
N LEU A 64 -2.53 -4.16 7.10
CA LEU A 64 -2.18 -4.47 8.48
C LEU A 64 -3.16 -5.45 9.10
N ARG A 65 -4.44 -5.30 8.80
CA ARG A 65 -5.48 -6.17 9.32
C ARG A 65 -5.34 -7.61 8.82
N VAL A 66 -5.10 -7.79 7.51
CA VAL A 66 -5.07 -9.13 6.92
C VAL A 66 -3.74 -9.84 7.14
N LEU A 67 -2.65 -9.12 7.39
CA LEU A 67 -1.36 -9.74 7.63
C LEU A 67 -1.33 -10.41 9.00
N LYS A 68 -0.71 -11.59 9.05
CA LYS A 68 -0.42 -12.23 10.33
C LYS A 68 0.59 -11.38 11.10
N PRO A 69 0.64 -11.51 12.43
CA PRO A 69 1.64 -10.76 13.22
C PRO A 69 3.08 -11.01 12.78
N THR A 70 3.34 -12.18 12.19
CA THR A 70 4.66 -12.53 11.66
C THR A 70 4.80 -12.20 10.18
N GLY A 71 3.79 -11.61 9.57
CA GLY A 71 3.80 -11.31 8.15
C GLY A 71 4.67 -10.12 7.79
N THR A 72 4.96 -9.99 6.51
CA THR A 72 5.81 -8.92 5.99
C THR A 72 5.09 -8.17 4.89
N PHE A 73 5.27 -6.86 4.90
CA PHE A 73 4.76 -5.96 3.87
C PHE A 73 5.95 -5.33 3.16
N VAL A 74 6.04 -5.56 1.84
CA VAL A 74 7.08 -4.98 1.00
C VAL A 74 6.44 -3.93 0.10
N LEU A 75 6.87 -2.71 0.24
CA LEU A 75 6.35 -1.58 -0.53
C LEU A 75 7.43 -1.08 -1.47
N ASN A 76 7.18 -1.22 -2.77
CA ASN A 76 8.06 -0.69 -3.78
C ASN A 76 7.50 0.64 -4.27
N ILE A 77 8.14 1.73 -3.87
CA ILE A 77 7.65 3.06 -4.15
C ILE A 77 8.80 3.96 -4.61
N LYS A 78 8.48 4.92 -5.47
CA LYS A 78 9.48 5.80 -6.05
C LYS A 78 9.23 7.23 -5.61
N GLU A 79 10.30 7.92 -5.23
CA GLU A 79 10.24 9.33 -4.94
C GLU A 79 10.00 10.14 -6.21
N ARG A 80 9.52 11.35 -6.03
CA ARG A 80 9.25 12.25 -7.13
C ARG A 80 10.04 13.53 -6.98
N VAL A 81 10.59 14.01 -8.10
CA VAL A 81 11.21 15.33 -8.16
C VAL A 81 10.21 16.31 -8.76
N ALA A 82 10.02 17.44 -8.11
CA ALA A 82 9.13 18.49 -8.57
C ALA A 82 9.82 19.83 -8.37
N ASN A 83 9.85 20.64 -9.42
CA ASN A 83 10.48 21.96 -9.37
C ASN A 83 11.95 21.90 -8.92
N GLY A 84 12.65 20.87 -9.37
CA GLY A 84 14.08 20.73 -9.10
C GLY A 84 14.43 20.14 -7.75
N GLU A 85 13.44 19.76 -6.95
CA GLU A 85 13.76 19.14 -5.66
C GLU A 85 12.87 17.94 -5.39
N ARG A 86 13.34 17.04 -4.53
CA ARG A 86 12.59 15.84 -4.18
C ARG A 86 11.41 16.21 -3.30
N HIS A 87 10.26 15.66 -3.63
CA HIS A 87 9.08 15.79 -2.79
C HIS A 87 9.22 14.85 -1.59
N THR A 88 8.80 15.27 -0.43
CA THR A 88 8.96 14.51 0.80
C THR A 88 7.88 13.46 1.02
N PHE A 89 7.00 13.21 0.06
CA PHE A 89 5.84 12.35 0.32
C PHE A 89 6.24 10.92 0.74
N VAL A 90 7.34 10.38 0.22
CA VAL A 90 7.78 9.04 0.63
C VAL A 90 8.21 9.04 2.07
N LEU A 91 8.96 10.05 2.49
CA LEU A 91 9.37 10.16 3.89
C LEU A 91 8.16 10.34 4.82
N GLU A 92 7.21 11.17 4.40
CA GLU A 92 5.99 11.39 5.16
C GLU A 92 5.18 10.10 5.27
N LEU A 93 5.12 9.33 4.18
CA LEU A 93 4.43 8.06 4.18
C LEU A 93 5.07 7.07 5.15
N ILE A 94 6.40 6.99 5.16
CA ILE A 94 7.11 6.11 6.08
C ILE A 94 6.75 6.47 7.52
N LEU A 95 6.77 7.75 7.87
CA LEU A 95 6.44 8.17 9.22
C LEU A 95 4.98 7.86 9.57
N ALA A 96 4.07 8.07 8.62
CA ALA A 96 2.66 7.79 8.83
C ALA A 96 2.41 6.29 9.01
N LEU A 97 3.09 5.47 8.24
CA LEU A 97 2.98 4.02 8.38
C LEU A 97 3.47 3.56 9.75
N ARG A 98 4.57 4.12 10.22
CA ARG A 98 5.06 3.79 11.56
C ARG A 98 4.04 4.16 12.64
N GLN A 99 3.39 5.30 12.50
CA GLN A 99 2.34 5.70 13.43
C GLN A 99 1.13 4.78 13.37
N GLN A 100 0.89 4.18 12.21
CA GLN A 100 -0.20 3.24 12.02
C GLN A 100 0.08 1.88 12.67
N GLY A 101 1.33 1.59 13.01
CA GLY A 101 1.68 0.36 13.70
C GLY A 101 2.70 -0.51 12.98
N TRP A 102 3.15 -0.08 11.81
CA TRP A 102 4.16 -0.84 11.07
C TRP A 102 5.55 -0.67 11.70
N LEU A 103 6.33 -1.74 11.66
CA LEU A 103 7.74 -1.68 12.02
C LEU A 103 8.56 -1.51 10.74
N TRP A 104 9.43 -0.53 10.72
CA TRP A 104 10.26 -0.27 9.54
C TRP A 104 11.59 -0.97 9.72
N THR A 105 11.80 -2.05 8.98
CA THR A 105 12.98 -2.90 9.18
C THR A 105 14.02 -2.76 8.07
N GLU A 106 13.61 -2.30 6.89
CA GLU A 106 14.55 -2.09 5.78
C GLU A 106 14.13 -0.97 4.87
#